data_e6fa9a79b9f2ebd5b864d3f2b202e53a
#
_entry.id   e6fa9a79b9f2ebd5b864d3f2b202e53a
#
_cell.length_a   1.000
_cell.length_b   1.000
_cell.length_c   1.000
_cell.angle_alpha   90.00
_cell.angle_beta   90.00
_cell.angle_gamma   90.00
#
_symmetry.space_group_name_H-M   'P 1'
#
loop_
_entity.id
_entity.type
_entity.pdbx_description
1 polymer ?
#
loop_
_entity_poly.entity_id
_entity_poly.type
_entity_poly.pdbx_seq_one_letter_code
_entity_poly.pdbx_strand_id
1 'polypeptide(L)'
;TTMLKGVKIANSILQHPIMQQFRPDSINNDQNLTDEQLIESIRNGTDSVYHPIGTCKMGLNTDKDAVVNSKLEVFGIEGLRVVDASIFPNLIGGNTNAPTIMVAERCADLIKTKWHKR
;
A
#
# COMPACT_ATOMS: atom_id res chain seq x y z
N THR A 1 -9.91 -1.42 -19.44
CA THR A 1 -9.59 -1.12 -18.03
C THR A 1 -8.09 -1.07 -17.81
N THR A 2 -7.61 -0.40 -16.74
CA THR A 2 -6.17 -0.28 -16.43
C THR A 2 -5.56 -1.65 -16.16
N MET A 3 -6.24 -2.52 -15.40
CA MET A 3 -5.79 -3.88 -15.11
C MET A 3 -5.58 -4.72 -16.37
N LEU A 4 -6.51 -4.67 -17.31
CA LEU A 4 -6.37 -5.38 -18.61
C LEU A 4 -5.09 -4.96 -19.35
N LYS A 5 -4.79 -3.65 -19.38
CA LYS A 5 -3.55 -3.14 -20.00
C LYS A 5 -2.31 -3.66 -19.25
N GLY A 6 -2.33 -3.65 -17.93
CA GLY A 6 -1.24 -4.16 -17.10
C GLY A 6 -0.97 -5.65 -17.34
N VAL A 7 -2.00 -6.48 -17.37
CA VAL A 7 -1.86 -7.92 -17.64
C VAL A 7 -1.31 -8.17 -19.03
N LYS A 8 -1.78 -7.43 -20.06
CA LYS A 8 -1.23 -7.53 -21.43
C LYS A 8 0.26 -7.16 -21.49
N ILE A 9 0.69 -6.12 -20.77
CA ILE A 9 2.11 -5.75 -20.68
C ILE A 9 2.90 -6.85 -19.98
N ALA A 10 2.43 -7.39 -18.86
CA ALA A 10 3.08 -8.48 -18.15
C ALA A 10 3.25 -9.71 -19.04
N ASN A 11 2.19 -10.11 -19.76
CA ASN A 11 2.25 -11.21 -20.71
C ASN A 11 3.25 -10.94 -21.85
N SER A 12 3.34 -9.71 -22.38
CA SER A 12 4.32 -9.39 -23.42
C SER A 12 5.77 -9.48 -22.91
N ILE A 13 6.02 -9.18 -21.64
CA ILE A 13 7.34 -9.35 -21.01
C ILE A 13 7.66 -10.84 -20.89
N LEU A 14 6.73 -11.67 -20.43
CA LEU A 14 6.92 -13.13 -20.32
C LEU A 14 7.18 -13.79 -21.67
N GLN A 15 6.58 -13.27 -22.74
CA GLN A 15 6.78 -13.77 -24.10
C GLN A 15 8.09 -13.31 -24.75
N HIS A 16 8.83 -12.37 -24.14
CA HIS A 16 10.10 -11.90 -24.69
C HIS A 16 11.12 -13.04 -24.82
N PRO A 17 11.92 -13.15 -25.92
CA PRO A 17 12.87 -14.24 -26.14
C PRO A 17 13.83 -14.51 -24.97
N ILE A 18 14.29 -13.45 -24.28
CA ILE A 18 15.16 -13.58 -23.10
C ILE A 18 14.40 -14.31 -21.96
N MET A 19 13.11 -14.09 -21.80
CA MET A 19 12.33 -14.73 -20.74
C MET A 19 12.01 -16.20 -21.06
N GLN A 20 11.93 -16.58 -22.34
CA GLN A 20 11.62 -17.95 -22.75
C GLN A 20 12.70 -18.96 -22.31
N GLN A 21 13.93 -18.55 -22.10
CA GLN A 21 14.98 -19.42 -21.56
C GLN A 21 14.66 -19.93 -20.12
N PHE A 22 13.84 -19.18 -19.35
CA PHE A 22 13.42 -19.54 -18.01
C PHE A 22 12.13 -20.37 -18.01
N ARG A 23 11.54 -20.67 -19.19
CA ARG A 23 10.27 -21.39 -19.36
C ARG A 23 9.16 -20.84 -18.45
N PRO A 24 8.85 -19.52 -18.54
CA PRO A 24 7.81 -18.96 -17.70
C PRO A 24 6.46 -19.57 -18.07
N ASP A 25 5.83 -20.22 -17.11
CA ASP A 25 4.45 -20.66 -17.26
C ASP A 25 3.53 -19.47 -16.96
N SER A 26 2.51 -19.27 -17.79
CA SER A 26 1.44 -18.34 -17.46
C SER A 26 0.67 -18.86 -16.24
N ILE A 27 0.57 -18.05 -15.19
CA ILE A 27 -0.11 -18.43 -13.94
C ILE A 27 -1.57 -18.83 -14.21
N ASN A 28 -2.20 -18.25 -15.23
CA ASN A 28 -3.62 -18.43 -15.53
C ASN A 28 -3.88 -19.00 -16.93
N ASN A 29 -2.86 -19.48 -17.66
CA ASN A 29 -3.00 -19.95 -19.03
C ASN A 29 -3.61 -18.90 -20.00
N ASP A 30 -3.42 -17.61 -19.71
CA ASP A 30 -4.12 -16.47 -20.32
C ASP A 30 -3.64 -16.10 -21.74
N GLN A 31 -2.73 -16.88 -22.33
CA GLN A 31 -2.04 -16.50 -23.58
C GLN A 31 -2.98 -16.46 -24.81
N ASN A 32 -4.15 -17.10 -24.74
CA ASN A 32 -5.10 -17.21 -25.86
C ASN A 32 -6.50 -16.67 -25.52
N LEU A 33 -6.67 -15.92 -24.43
CA LEU A 33 -7.97 -15.41 -24.03
C LEU A 33 -8.32 -14.14 -24.82
N THR A 34 -9.62 -13.98 -25.12
CA THR A 34 -10.15 -12.69 -25.61
C THR A 34 -10.09 -11.64 -24.49
N ASP A 35 -10.26 -10.37 -24.83
CA ASP A 35 -10.28 -9.29 -23.84
C ASP A 35 -11.40 -9.49 -22.80
N GLU A 36 -12.56 -9.97 -23.21
CA GLU A 36 -13.69 -10.27 -22.33
C GLU A 36 -13.36 -11.40 -21.37
N GLN A 37 -12.77 -12.49 -21.86
CA GLN A 37 -12.34 -13.62 -21.04
C GLN A 37 -11.24 -13.22 -20.08
N LEU A 38 -10.29 -12.39 -20.52
CA LEU A 38 -9.21 -11.88 -19.67
C LEU A 38 -9.74 -10.95 -18.57
N ILE A 39 -10.74 -10.09 -18.87
CA ILE A 39 -11.41 -9.27 -17.88
C ILE A 39 -12.10 -10.14 -16.81
N GLU A 40 -12.75 -11.22 -17.22
CA GLU A 40 -13.43 -12.14 -16.30
C GLU A 40 -12.41 -12.90 -15.43
N SER A 41 -11.32 -13.38 -16.04
CA SER A 41 -10.18 -13.98 -15.30
C SER A 41 -9.61 -13.02 -14.27
N ILE A 42 -9.39 -11.74 -14.62
CA ILE A 42 -8.92 -10.70 -13.69
C ILE A 42 -9.90 -10.51 -12.54
N ARG A 43 -11.21 -10.44 -12.79
CA ARG A 43 -12.22 -10.28 -11.74
C ARG A 43 -12.20 -11.44 -10.74
N ASN A 44 -12.07 -12.65 -11.26
CA ASN A 44 -12.10 -13.86 -10.44
C ASN A 44 -10.77 -14.13 -9.70
N GLY A 45 -9.63 -13.64 -10.24
CA GLY A 45 -8.29 -13.86 -9.68
C GLY A 45 -7.70 -12.65 -8.94
N THR A 46 -8.41 -11.51 -8.87
CA THR A 46 -7.90 -10.33 -8.16
C THR A 46 -8.07 -10.48 -6.66
N ASP A 47 -7.00 -10.29 -5.91
CA ASP A 47 -7.00 -10.32 -4.46
C ASP A 47 -6.28 -9.09 -3.89
N SER A 48 -6.38 -8.93 -2.57
CA SER A 48 -5.69 -7.89 -1.82
C SER A 48 -4.19 -8.20 -1.73
N VAL A 49 -3.36 -7.16 -1.77
CA VAL A 49 -1.91 -7.27 -1.48
C VAL A 49 -1.60 -7.19 0.03
N TYR A 50 -2.63 -7.25 0.88
CA TYR A 50 -2.52 -7.30 2.34
C TYR A 50 -1.75 -6.12 2.96
N HIS A 51 -1.99 -4.92 2.44
CA HIS A 51 -1.44 -3.67 2.98
C HIS A 51 -2.56 -2.79 3.58
N PRO A 52 -3.19 -3.20 4.71
CA PRO A 52 -4.23 -2.40 5.36
C PRO A 52 -3.65 -1.11 5.93
N ILE A 53 -4.42 -0.02 5.80
CA ILE A 53 -4.08 1.31 6.29
C ILE A 53 -5.33 2.03 6.84
N GLY A 54 -5.13 3.17 7.48
CA GLY A 54 -6.18 4.18 7.68
C GLY A 54 -7.09 4.00 8.88
N THR A 55 -6.96 2.94 9.67
CA THR A 55 -7.84 2.71 10.85
C THR A 55 -7.56 3.67 12.00
N CYS A 56 -6.40 4.34 12.02
CA CYS A 56 -6.05 5.45 12.94
C CYS A 56 -5.62 6.68 12.14
N LYS A 57 -6.40 7.05 11.13
CA LYS A 57 -6.12 8.07 10.12
C LYS A 57 -5.54 9.35 10.72
N MET A 58 -4.43 9.81 10.15
CA MET A 58 -3.87 11.13 10.46
C MET A 58 -4.65 12.23 9.74
N GLY A 59 -4.96 13.31 10.45
CA GLY A 59 -5.66 14.45 9.87
C GLY A 59 -5.65 15.68 10.75
N LEU A 60 -6.42 16.69 10.34
CA LEU A 60 -6.65 17.91 11.11
C LEU A 60 -7.69 17.64 12.20
N ASN A 61 -7.66 18.45 13.27
CA ASN A 61 -8.66 18.38 14.35
C ASN A 61 -10.11 18.65 13.89
N THR A 62 -10.27 19.21 12.70
CA THR A 62 -11.58 19.46 12.06
C THR A 62 -12.09 18.25 11.27
N ASP A 63 -11.24 17.25 11.02
CA ASP A 63 -11.61 15.99 10.35
C ASP A 63 -12.15 15.01 11.39
N LYS A 64 -13.45 14.71 11.31
CA LYS A 64 -14.15 13.81 12.25
C LYS A 64 -13.65 12.37 12.22
N ASP A 65 -13.02 11.96 11.13
CA ASP A 65 -12.46 10.62 10.95
C ASP A 65 -10.99 10.54 11.35
N ALA A 66 -10.35 11.67 11.68
CA ALA A 66 -8.97 11.68 12.11
C ALA A 66 -8.83 11.20 13.56
N VAL A 67 -7.87 10.29 13.78
CA VAL A 67 -7.54 9.74 15.10
C VAL A 67 -6.27 10.36 15.66
N VAL A 68 -5.30 10.71 14.80
CA VAL A 68 -4.02 11.31 15.21
C VAL A 68 -3.73 12.61 14.46
N ASN A 69 -2.95 13.50 15.10
CA ASN A 69 -2.44 14.72 14.49
C ASN A 69 -1.12 14.46 13.72
N SER A 70 -0.52 15.52 13.13
CA SER A 70 0.78 15.47 12.44
C SER A 70 1.98 15.14 13.33
N LYS A 71 1.81 15.13 14.64
CA LYS A 71 2.80 14.67 15.63
C LYS A 71 2.52 13.24 16.08
N LEU A 72 1.58 12.55 15.42
CA LEU A 72 1.16 11.18 15.72
C LEU A 72 0.48 11.02 17.08
N GLU A 73 0.07 12.12 17.71
CA GLU A 73 -0.62 12.13 19.00
C GLU A 73 -2.11 11.89 18.79
N VAL A 74 -2.70 11.01 19.61
CA VAL A 74 -4.12 10.68 19.55
C VAL A 74 -4.95 11.86 20.07
N PHE A 75 -5.98 12.26 19.32
CA PHE A 75 -6.89 13.32 19.75
C PHE A 75 -7.65 12.92 21.04
N GLY A 76 -7.70 13.83 21.99
CA GLY A 76 -8.44 13.64 23.25
C GLY A 76 -7.75 12.76 24.30
N ILE A 77 -6.57 12.20 24.02
CA ILE A 77 -5.80 11.38 24.97
C ILE A 77 -4.37 11.91 25.06
N GLU A 78 -3.95 12.33 26.23
CA GLU A 78 -2.60 12.81 26.45
C GLU A 78 -1.58 11.66 26.53
N GLY A 79 -0.40 11.87 25.96
CA GLY A 79 0.72 10.94 26.06
C GLY A 79 0.63 9.69 25.18
N LEU A 80 -0.43 9.52 24.40
CA LEU A 80 -0.60 8.38 23.49
C LEU A 80 -0.28 8.78 22.04
N ARG A 81 0.40 7.90 21.33
CA ARG A 81 0.66 7.99 19.88
C ARG A 81 0.32 6.69 19.16
N VAL A 82 -0.04 6.80 17.88
CA VAL A 82 -0.11 5.66 16.96
C VAL A 82 0.94 5.85 15.87
N VAL A 83 1.74 4.80 15.60
CA VAL A 83 2.98 4.90 14.82
C VAL A 83 3.15 3.67 13.92
N ASP A 84 2.19 3.44 13.06
CA ASP A 84 2.19 2.35 12.09
C ASP A 84 1.41 2.73 10.82
N ALA A 85 1.18 1.80 9.90
CA ALA A 85 0.47 2.04 8.65
C ALA A 85 -0.99 2.49 8.84
N SER A 86 -1.58 2.28 10.02
CA SER A 86 -2.97 2.70 10.30
C SER A 86 -3.16 4.23 10.25
N ILE A 87 -2.08 5.00 10.40
CA ILE A 87 -2.15 6.47 10.34
C ILE A 87 -2.26 7.04 8.92
N PHE A 88 -1.98 6.25 7.87
CA PHE A 88 -2.01 6.78 6.50
C PHE A 88 -3.43 7.18 6.10
N PRO A 89 -3.66 8.45 5.69
CA PRO A 89 -5.00 8.91 5.36
C PRO A 89 -5.53 8.38 4.04
N ASN A 90 -4.62 7.99 3.11
CA ASN A 90 -4.94 7.45 1.80
C ASN A 90 -3.97 6.32 1.44
N LEU A 91 -4.42 5.45 0.53
CA LEU A 91 -3.58 4.39 0.01
C LEU A 91 -2.38 5.00 -0.74
N ILE A 92 -1.18 4.57 -0.38
CA ILE A 92 0.06 5.00 -1.01
C ILE A 92 0.33 4.24 -2.32
N GLY A 93 1.19 4.79 -3.19
CA GLY A 93 1.49 4.23 -4.50
C GLY A 93 2.46 3.04 -4.51
N GLY A 94 2.70 2.39 -3.37
CA GLY A 94 3.64 1.26 -3.25
C GLY A 94 3.45 0.49 -1.95
N ASN A 95 4.37 -0.44 -1.65
CA ASN A 95 4.36 -1.22 -0.43
C ASN A 95 4.46 -0.33 0.82
N THR A 96 3.75 -0.71 1.87
CA THR A 96 3.65 0.07 3.11
C THR A 96 4.88 -0.05 4.03
N ASN A 97 5.79 -0.98 3.80
CA ASN A 97 6.92 -1.25 4.69
C ASN A 97 7.85 -0.03 4.88
N ALA A 98 8.40 0.49 3.79
CA ALA A 98 9.34 1.62 3.86
C ALA A 98 8.71 2.89 4.49
N PRO A 99 7.50 3.35 4.09
CA PRO A 99 6.87 4.49 4.74
C PRO A 99 6.47 4.22 6.20
N THR A 100 6.16 2.99 6.60
CA THR A 100 5.92 2.66 8.01
C THR A 100 7.19 2.81 8.85
N ILE A 101 8.34 2.33 8.35
CA ILE A 101 9.63 2.55 8.98
C ILE A 101 9.94 4.06 9.08
N MET A 102 9.73 4.82 8.01
CA MET A 102 9.94 6.28 8.00
C MET A 102 9.08 6.98 9.08
N VAL A 103 7.83 6.60 9.24
CA VAL A 103 6.94 7.14 10.28
C VAL A 103 7.47 6.79 11.68
N ALA A 104 7.95 5.56 11.88
CA ALA A 104 8.51 5.11 13.15
C ALA A 104 9.77 5.91 13.53
N GLU A 105 10.70 6.09 12.60
CA GLU A 105 11.90 6.91 12.78
C GLU A 105 11.54 8.36 13.12
N ARG A 106 10.60 8.94 12.36
CA ARG A 106 10.11 10.30 12.64
C ARG A 106 9.49 10.43 14.03
N CYS A 107 8.74 9.43 14.48
CA CYS A 107 8.15 9.41 15.80
C CYS A 107 9.21 9.34 16.90
N ALA A 108 10.24 8.53 16.72
CA ALA A 108 11.36 8.44 17.64
C ALA A 108 12.01 9.82 17.87
N ASP A 109 12.22 10.58 16.80
CA ASP A 109 12.76 11.94 16.89
C ASP A 109 11.81 12.92 17.61
N LEU A 110 10.50 12.83 17.35
CA LEU A 110 9.50 13.63 18.06
C LEU A 110 9.49 13.33 19.57
N ILE A 111 9.62 12.07 19.96
CA ILE A 111 9.69 11.62 21.35
C ILE A 111 10.98 12.15 22.00
N LYS A 112 12.13 11.94 21.39
CA LYS A 112 13.43 12.44 21.87
C LYS A 112 13.39 13.96 22.08
N THR A 113 12.89 14.70 21.09
CA THR A 113 12.78 16.16 21.16
C THR A 113 11.89 16.62 22.33
N LYS A 114 10.82 15.88 22.63
CA LYS A 114 9.92 16.20 23.75
C LYS A 114 10.58 15.96 25.11
N TRP A 115 11.39 14.91 25.23
CA TRP A 115 11.94 14.49 26.54
C TRP A 115 13.36 14.95 26.81
N HIS A 116 14.17 15.30 25.77
CA HIS A 116 15.51 15.87 25.94
C HIS A 116 15.52 17.38 26.26
N LYS A 117 14.37 18.03 26.36
CA LYS A 117 14.24 19.43 26.80
C LYS A 117 14.18 19.59 28.34
N ARG A 118 14.64 18.58 29.07
CA ARG A 118 14.81 18.67 30.53
C ARG A 118 16.28 18.72 30.90
#